data_fd203e6617aef6b450cfb39c6e86e99c
#
_entry.id   fd203e6617aef6b450cfb39c6e86e99c
#
_cell.length_a   1.000
_cell.length_b   1.000
_cell.length_c   1.000
_cell.angle_alpha   90.00
_cell.angle_beta   90.00
_cell.angle_gamma   90.00
#
_symmetry.space_group_name_H-M   'P 1'
#
loop_
_entity.id
_entity.type
_entity.pdbx_description
1 polymer ?
#
loop_
_entity_poly.entity_id
_entity_poly.type
_entity_poly.pdbx_seq_one_letter_code
_entity_poly.pdbx_strand_id
1 'polypeptide(L)'
;MKIVVMEPLGVKMEQINALAAPLQAAGHDFVYYTAKATDQTKLLARVQQADIIMLANQPLSAEIINACPNLKMLSVAFTGVDHIALAACRERGILVCNAAGYSTNAVAELTFGLAISVIRNIVPCDARCRQAGTKDGLVGFELFGKTFGVVGTGAIGSRVAKLAAAFGCRVLAYSRTPKAELQADGVRYVSLDELLAASDFVSLHVPLTDATRGLINAEAIAKMKPTAVLLNTARGPVVDSEALAQALNEGRLAGAGIDVFEGEPPIAPEHPLCHAKNTVLTPHVAFASAEALAARADIVFANIEQWLAGTPQNVIK
;
A
#
# COMPACT_ATOMS: atom_id res chain seq x y z
N MET A 1 -11.77 27.39 12.59
CA MET A 1 -12.09 26.50 11.45
C MET A 1 -12.71 25.20 11.98
N LYS A 2 -13.54 24.56 11.18
CA LYS A 2 -14.08 23.23 11.52
C LYS A 2 -13.21 22.14 10.91
N ILE A 3 -12.60 21.32 11.77
CA ILE A 3 -11.72 20.20 11.40
C ILE A 3 -12.49 18.90 11.67
N VAL A 4 -12.69 18.10 10.65
CA VAL A 4 -13.47 16.86 10.74
C VAL A 4 -12.59 15.67 10.40
N VAL A 5 -12.43 14.73 11.34
CA VAL A 5 -11.89 13.39 11.08
C VAL A 5 -13.06 12.49 10.75
N MET A 6 -13.26 12.20 9.46
CA MET A 6 -14.50 11.58 8.98
C MET A 6 -14.61 10.07 9.21
N GLU A 7 -13.50 9.43 9.59
CA GLU A 7 -13.41 7.99 9.86
C GLU A 7 -12.27 7.67 10.84
N PRO A 8 -12.24 6.47 11.46
CA PRO A 8 -11.19 6.10 12.42
C PRO A 8 -9.78 6.13 11.82
N LEU A 9 -8.82 6.68 12.55
CA LEU A 9 -7.39 6.66 12.18
C LEU A 9 -6.65 5.41 12.68
N GLY A 10 -7.33 4.50 13.39
CA GLY A 10 -6.75 3.24 13.85
C GLY A 10 -5.84 3.38 15.08
N VAL A 11 -5.94 4.48 15.80
CA VAL A 11 -5.22 4.71 17.06
C VAL A 11 -6.19 4.91 18.22
N LYS A 12 -5.69 4.85 19.45
CA LYS A 12 -6.50 5.07 20.65
C LYS A 12 -6.99 6.51 20.77
N MET A 13 -8.13 6.71 21.40
CA MET A 13 -8.72 8.05 21.62
C MET A 13 -7.81 8.99 22.43
N GLU A 14 -7.03 8.44 23.35
CA GLU A 14 -6.05 9.24 24.12
C GLU A 14 -5.03 9.93 23.19
N GLN A 15 -4.55 9.22 22.15
CA GLN A 15 -3.64 9.81 21.16
C GLN A 15 -4.36 10.84 20.29
N ILE A 16 -5.59 10.56 19.85
CA ILE A 16 -6.40 11.54 19.09
C ILE A 16 -6.60 12.82 19.89
N ASN A 17 -6.98 12.69 21.18
CA ASN A 17 -7.22 13.83 22.06
C ASN A 17 -5.94 14.64 22.29
N ALA A 18 -4.79 13.97 22.49
CA ALA A 18 -3.52 14.63 22.65
C ALA A 18 -3.12 15.43 21.39
N LEU A 19 -3.30 14.84 20.19
CA LEU A 19 -2.99 15.50 18.92
C LEU A 19 -3.99 16.63 18.58
N ALA A 20 -5.24 16.52 19.00
CA ALA A 20 -6.26 17.55 18.77
C ALA A 20 -6.16 18.74 19.72
N ALA A 21 -5.57 18.54 20.92
CA ALA A 21 -5.54 19.57 21.97
C ALA A 21 -4.92 20.92 21.50
N PRO A 22 -3.79 20.98 20.78
CA PRO A 22 -3.27 22.24 20.26
C PRO A 22 -4.22 22.94 19.30
N LEU A 23 -4.89 22.22 18.42
CA LEU A 23 -5.84 22.76 17.46
C LEU A 23 -7.08 23.32 18.17
N GLN A 24 -7.60 22.62 19.17
CA GLN A 24 -8.72 23.08 19.99
C GLN A 24 -8.35 24.31 20.83
N ALA A 25 -7.14 24.34 21.42
CA ALA A 25 -6.63 25.48 22.16
C ALA A 25 -6.46 26.73 21.25
N ALA A 26 -6.18 26.54 19.95
CA ALA A 26 -6.16 27.60 18.95
C ALA A 26 -7.56 28.05 18.48
N GLY A 27 -8.64 27.53 19.07
CA GLY A 27 -10.04 27.92 18.79
C GLY A 27 -10.64 27.23 17.56
N HIS A 28 -10.09 26.09 17.12
CA HIS A 28 -10.70 25.28 16.05
C HIS A 28 -11.76 24.34 16.62
N ASP A 29 -12.87 24.16 15.89
CA ASP A 29 -13.91 23.17 16.16
C ASP A 29 -13.43 21.80 15.62
N PHE A 30 -13.15 20.85 16.53
CA PHE A 30 -12.62 19.53 16.18
C PHE A 30 -13.64 18.44 16.40
N VAL A 31 -13.97 17.69 15.32
CA VAL A 31 -14.95 16.60 15.34
C VAL A 31 -14.27 15.30 14.88
N TYR A 32 -14.42 14.24 15.66
CA TYR A 32 -13.88 12.91 15.33
C TYR A 32 -14.99 11.86 15.27
N TYR A 33 -15.08 11.14 14.14
CA TYR A 33 -16.00 10.03 13.97
C TYR A 33 -15.30 8.69 14.20
N THR A 34 -15.85 7.88 15.09
CA THR A 34 -15.29 6.59 15.52
C THR A 34 -15.67 5.41 14.62
N ALA A 35 -16.46 5.64 13.57
CA ALA A 35 -16.88 4.65 12.58
C ALA A 35 -16.96 5.28 11.20
N LYS A 36 -16.75 4.50 10.13
CA LYS A 36 -16.97 4.94 8.75
C LYS A 36 -18.43 5.32 8.51
N ALA A 37 -18.66 6.27 7.63
CA ALA A 37 -20.01 6.54 7.13
C ALA A 37 -20.48 5.34 6.28
N THR A 38 -21.74 4.92 6.48
CA THR A 38 -22.30 3.74 5.80
C THR A 38 -22.77 4.03 4.37
N ASP A 39 -23.02 5.31 4.08
CA ASP A 39 -23.52 5.79 2.78
C ASP A 39 -23.10 7.23 2.52
N GLN A 40 -23.27 7.69 1.28
CA GLN A 40 -22.90 9.04 0.82
C GLN A 40 -23.67 10.14 1.55
N THR A 41 -24.92 9.93 1.91
CA THR A 41 -25.73 10.92 2.61
C THR A 41 -25.18 11.19 4.01
N LYS A 42 -24.84 10.12 4.75
CA LYS A 42 -24.21 10.24 6.06
C LYS A 42 -22.81 10.84 5.97
N LEU A 43 -22.06 10.47 4.94
CA LEU A 43 -20.75 11.04 4.70
C LEU A 43 -20.84 12.56 4.49
N LEU A 44 -21.72 12.99 3.59
CA LEU A 44 -21.95 14.42 3.33
C LEU A 44 -22.36 15.16 4.61
N ALA A 45 -23.31 14.63 5.38
CA ALA A 45 -23.75 15.24 6.64
C ALA A 45 -22.62 15.47 7.64
N ARG A 46 -21.59 14.58 7.65
CA ARG A 46 -20.40 14.75 8.50
C ARG A 46 -19.49 15.89 8.05
N VAL A 47 -19.29 16.03 6.73
CA VAL A 47 -18.19 16.83 6.18
C VAL A 47 -18.65 18.14 5.52
N GLN A 48 -19.94 18.35 5.24
CA GLN A 48 -20.48 19.47 4.47
C GLN A 48 -20.04 20.85 5.00
N GLN A 49 -19.89 20.99 6.31
CA GLN A 49 -19.50 22.27 6.93
C GLN A 49 -18.00 22.30 7.31
N ALA A 50 -17.20 21.34 6.87
CA ALA A 50 -15.79 21.27 7.23
C ALA A 50 -14.95 22.29 6.42
N ASP A 51 -14.02 22.94 7.10
CA ASP A 51 -12.91 23.68 6.46
C ASP A 51 -11.75 22.72 6.12
N ILE A 52 -11.54 21.70 6.97
CA ILE A 52 -10.48 20.69 6.85
C ILE A 52 -11.09 19.31 7.07
N ILE A 53 -10.79 18.38 6.19
CA ILE A 53 -11.17 16.96 6.35
C ILE A 53 -9.90 16.12 6.52
N MET A 54 -9.89 15.31 7.58
CA MET A 54 -8.93 14.21 7.73
C MET A 54 -9.65 12.90 7.40
N LEU A 55 -9.01 12.09 6.57
CA LEU A 55 -9.59 10.80 6.15
C LEU A 55 -8.49 9.74 6.00
N ALA A 56 -8.86 8.48 6.08
CA ALA A 56 -7.96 7.36 5.82
C ALA A 56 -8.22 6.81 4.40
N ASN A 57 -9.05 5.77 4.26
CA ASN A 57 -9.28 5.11 2.98
C ASN A 57 -10.74 5.13 2.51
N GLN A 58 -11.64 5.85 3.20
CA GLN A 58 -13.00 6.02 2.72
C GLN A 58 -13.00 6.90 1.48
N PRO A 59 -13.56 6.45 0.34
CA PRO A 59 -13.57 7.23 -0.90
C PRO A 59 -14.24 8.59 -0.74
N LEU A 60 -13.65 9.62 -1.35
CA LEU A 60 -14.18 10.98 -1.35
C LEU A 60 -14.42 11.44 -2.80
N SER A 61 -15.68 11.34 -3.23
CA SER A 61 -16.10 11.64 -4.59
C SER A 61 -16.11 13.15 -4.90
N ALA A 62 -16.10 13.50 -6.18
CA ALA A 62 -16.23 14.88 -6.63
C ALA A 62 -17.54 15.53 -6.14
N GLU A 63 -18.64 14.76 -6.07
CA GLU A 63 -19.93 15.25 -5.57
C GLU A 63 -19.83 15.71 -4.12
N ILE A 64 -19.20 14.88 -3.25
CA ILE A 64 -19.00 15.25 -1.84
C ILE A 64 -18.08 16.47 -1.72
N ILE A 65 -16.97 16.46 -2.44
CA ILE A 65 -16.02 17.59 -2.43
C ILE A 65 -16.74 18.88 -2.83
N ASN A 66 -17.51 18.87 -3.91
CA ASN A 66 -18.22 20.03 -4.43
C ASN A 66 -19.37 20.51 -3.50
N ALA A 67 -19.94 19.60 -2.71
CA ALA A 67 -20.97 19.91 -1.72
C ALA A 67 -20.43 20.47 -0.40
N CYS A 68 -19.11 20.63 -0.24
CA CYS A 68 -18.44 21.19 0.94
C CYS A 68 -17.92 22.61 0.66
N PRO A 69 -18.74 23.68 0.77
CA PRO A 69 -18.40 25.04 0.27
C PRO A 69 -17.17 25.63 0.97
N ASN A 70 -16.94 25.31 2.22
CA ASN A 70 -15.87 25.88 3.05
C ASN A 70 -14.55 25.09 2.98
N LEU A 71 -14.52 23.95 2.28
CA LEU A 71 -13.38 23.03 2.29
C LEU A 71 -12.13 23.66 1.65
N LYS A 72 -11.03 23.66 2.39
CA LYS A 72 -9.73 24.25 2.02
C LYS A 72 -8.61 23.22 1.97
N MET A 73 -8.70 22.15 2.79
CA MET A 73 -7.64 21.18 2.91
C MET A 73 -8.17 19.77 3.16
N LEU A 74 -7.53 18.79 2.53
CA LEU A 74 -7.63 17.36 2.85
C LEU A 74 -6.30 16.88 3.45
N SER A 75 -6.32 16.27 4.63
CA SER A 75 -5.18 15.58 5.22
C SER A 75 -5.44 14.08 5.21
N VAL A 76 -4.77 13.37 4.30
CA VAL A 76 -5.04 11.97 3.96
C VAL A 76 -4.11 11.06 4.73
N ALA A 77 -4.65 10.22 5.59
CA ALA A 77 -3.92 9.29 6.44
C ALA A 77 -3.49 8.03 5.66
N PHE A 78 -3.02 8.19 4.44
CA PHE A 78 -2.47 7.15 3.57
C PHE A 78 -1.38 7.75 2.68
N THR A 79 -0.52 6.91 2.12
CA THR A 79 0.47 7.34 1.11
C THR A 79 -0.21 7.56 -0.24
N GLY A 80 -1.06 6.62 -0.67
CA GLY A 80 -1.84 6.73 -1.90
C GLY A 80 -3.10 7.57 -1.70
N VAL A 81 -3.49 8.31 -2.74
CA VAL A 81 -4.66 9.21 -2.75
C VAL A 81 -5.62 8.91 -3.91
N ASP A 82 -5.52 7.72 -4.46
CA ASP A 82 -6.29 7.25 -5.62
C ASP A 82 -7.80 7.09 -5.34
N HIS A 83 -8.21 7.09 -4.06
CA HIS A 83 -9.60 7.08 -3.61
C HIS A 83 -10.22 8.49 -3.50
N ILE A 84 -9.49 9.56 -3.87
CA ILE A 84 -9.93 10.95 -3.80
C ILE A 84 -10.07 11.52 -5.21
N ALA A 85 -11.15 12.25 -5.47
CA ALA A 85 -11.36 12.96 -6.72
C ALA A 85 -10.45 14.22 -6.81
N LEU A 86 -9.15 13.99 -7.06
CA LEU A 86 -8.12 15.05 -7.08
C LEU A 86 -8.41 16.18 -8.09
N ALA A 87 -9.07 15.87 -9.21
CA ALA A 87 -9.46 16.90 -10.19
C ALA A 87 -10.37 17.94 -9.54
N ALA A 88 -11.41 17.52 -8.81
CA ALA A 88 -12.31 18.43 -8.11
C ALA A 88 -11.59 19.26 -7.03
N CYS A 89 -10.59 18.67 -6.36
CA CYS A 89 -9.76 19.40 -5.39
C CYS A 89 -8.96 20.51 -6.09
N ARG A 90 -8.32 20.21 -7.24
CA ARG A 90 -7.54 21.18 -8.00
C ARG A 90 -8.40 22.32 -8.54
N GLU A 91 -9.56 22.02 -9.13
CA GLU A 91 -10.51 23.01 -9.66
C GLU A 91 -10.96 23.99 -8.58
N ARG A 92 -11.08 23.54 -7.34
CA ARG A 92 -11.51 24.35 -6.20
C ARG A 92 -10.36 24.94 -5.38
N GLY A 93 -9.11 24.69 -5.75
CA GLY A 93 -7.94 25.17 -4.99
C GLY A 93 -7.81 24.52 -3.59
N ILE A 94 -8.37 23.31 -3.40
CA ILE A 94 -8.27 22.56 -2.14
C ILE A 94 -6.91 21.89 -2.08
N LEU A 95 -6.15 22.18 -1.01
CA LEU A 95 -4.86 21.54 -0.78
C LEU A 95 -5.05 20.09 -0.35
N VAL A 96 -4.31 19.16 -0.94
CA VAL A 96 -4.30 17.76 -0.55
C VAL A 96 -2.92 17.38 -0.03
N CYS A 97 -2.84 16.94 1.23
CA CYS A 97 -1.63 16.40 1.83
C CYS A 97 -1.81 14.92 2.18
N ASN A 98 -0.77 14.11 2.00
CA ASN A 98 -0.80 12.71 2.36
C ASN A 98 0.07 12.37 3.58
N ALA A 99 0.07 11.12 4.01
CA ALA A 99 0.93 10.65 5.10
C ALA A 99 2.17 9.93 4.52
N ALA A 100 2.97 10.60 3.68
CA ALA A 100 4.14 9.99 3.06
C ALA A 100 5.11 9.41 4.11
N GLY A 101 5.56 8.17 3.90
CA GLY A 101 6.60 7.53 4.70
C GLY A 101 6.13 6.76 5.94
N TYR A 102 4.89 6.92 6.41
CA TYR A 102 4.41 6.30 7.65
C TYR A 102 4.52 4.77 7.68
N SER A 103 4.29 4.12 6.57
CA SER A 103 4.24 2.65 6.47
C SER A 103 5.45 2.04 5.75
N THR A 104 6.52 2.80 5.53
CA THR A 104 7.66 2.32 4.74
C THR A 104 8.25 1.02 5.30
N ASN A 105 8.47 0.94 6.61
CA ASN A 105 8.99 -0.28 7.23
C ASN A 105 7.93 -1.39 7.26
N ALA A 106 6.71 -1.09 7.71
CA ALA A 106 5.64 -2.08 7.82
C ALA A 106 5.38 -2.81 6.48
N VAL A 107 5.25 -2.05 5.37
CA VAL A 107 5.05 -2.64 4.04
C VAL A 107 6.26 -3.46 3.59
N ALA A 108 7.49 -2.95 3.82
CA ALA A 108 8.70 -3.69 3.47
C ALA A 108 8.82 -5.00 4.26
N GLU A 109 8.51 -4.99 5.53
CA GLU A 109 8.53 -6.17 6.40
C GLU A 109 7.48 -7.22 5.99
N LEU A 110 6.23 -6.79 5.73
CA LEU A 110 5.20 -7.73 5.25
C LEU A 110 5.55 -8.29 3.86
N THR A 111 6.20 -7.51 2.99
CA THR A 111 6.68 -8.02 1.69
C THR A 111 7.58 -9.25 1.88
N PHE A 112 8.52 -9.21 2.86
CA PHE A 112 9.35 -10.37 3.19
C PHE A 112 8.57 -11.44 3.95
N GLY A 113 7.63 -11.05 4.81
CA GLY A 113 6.71 -11.99 5.46
C GLY A 113 5.96 -12.84 4.43
N LEU A 114 5.39 -12.22 3.39
CA LEU A 114 4.73 -12.89 2.28
C LEU A 114 5.70 -13.75 1.47
N ALA A 115 6.87 -13.21 1.09
CA ALA A 115 7.89 -13.94 0.36
C ALA A 115 8.28 -15.24 1.09
N ILE A 116 8.64 -15.13 2.37
CA ILE A 116 9.05 -16.27 3.21
C ILE A 116 7.88 -17.25 3.41
N SER A 117 6.66 -16.74 3.59
CA SER A 117 5.47 -17.58 3.75
C SER A 117 5.20 -18.45 2.53
N VAL A 118 5.36 -17.88 1.32
CA VAL A 118 5.23 -18.63 0.06
C VAL A 118 6.33 -19.68 -0.08
N ILE A 119 7.61 -19.26 -0.02
CA ILE A 119 8.74 -20.17 -0.34
C ILE A 119 9.01 -21.23 0.73
N ARG A 120 8.58 -21.01 1.97
CA ARG A 120 8.75 -21.96 3.10
C ARG A 120 7.45 -22.68 3.42
N ASN A 121 6.40 -22.53 2.62
CA ASN A 121 5.09 -23.17 2.81
C ASN A 121 4.52 -22.93 4.22
N ILE A 122 4.66 -21.74 4.81
CA ILE A 122 4.33 -21.50 6.22
C ILE A 122 2.85 -21.80 6.48
N VAL A 123 1.94 -21.32 5.64
CA VAL A 123 0.48 -21.53 5.80
C VAL A 123 0.11 -23.01 5.67
N PRO A 124 0.55 -23.75 4.63
CA PRO A 124 0.33 -25.20 4.58
C PRO A 124 1.01 -25.97 5.72
N CYS A 125 2.19 -25.54 6.20
CA CYS A 125 2.86 -26.16 7.32
C CYS A 125 2.06 -26.01 8.62
N ASP A 126 1.54 -24.80 8.92
CA ASP A 126 0.71 -24.57 10.09
C ASP A 126 -0.56 -25.46 10.06
N ALA A 127 -1.25 -25.48 8.92
CA ALA A 127 -2.44 -26.32 8.73
C ALA A 127 -2.12 -27.82 8.92
N ARG A 128 -0.95 -28.26 8.42
CA ARG A 128 -0.47 -29.65 8.55
C ARG A 128 -0.15 -30.01 10.00
N CYS A 129 0.52 -29.12 10.74
CA CYS A 129 0.84 -29.35 12.15
C CYS A 129 -0.43 -29.47 13.01
N ARG A 130 -1.46 -28.65 12.74
CA ARG A 130 -2.76 -28.74 13.44
C ARG A 130 -3.49 -30.05 13.22
N GLN A 131 -3.13 -30.79 12.16
CA GLN A 131 -3.63 -32.12 11.83
C GLN A 131 -2.64 -33.25 12.25
N ALA A 132 -1.64 -32.94 13.08
CA ALA A 132 -0.58 -33.87 13.51
C ALA A 132 0.20 -34.52 12.35
N GLY A 133 0.29 -33.86 11.19
CA GLY A 133 1.02 -34.34 10.02
C GLY A 133 2.50 -33.97 10.01
N THR A 134 3.22 -34.42 8.98
CA THR A 134 4.68 -34.24 8.81
C THR A 134 5.03 -33.28 7.65
N LYS A 135 6.33 -33.04 7.43
CA LYS A 135 6.88 -32.15 6.39
C LYS A 135 6.73 -32.66 4.96
N ASP A 136 6.20 -33.84 4.73
CA ASP A 136 6.22 -34.50 3.43
C ASP A 136 5.51 -33.67 2.36
N GLY A 137 6.21 -33.39 1.25
CA GLY A 137 5.74 -32.53 0.17
C GLY A 137 5.81 -31.01 0.45
N LEU A 138 6.30 -30.58 1.61
CA LEU A 138 6.39 -29.16 2.01
C LEU A 138 7.83 -28.63 2.03
N VAL A 139 8.71 -29.17 1.19
CA VAL A 139 10.09 -28.68 1.04
C VAL A 139 10.07 -27.37 0.27
N GLY A 140 10.62 -26.32 0.87
CA GLY A 140 10.74 -24.99 0.29
C GLY A 140 12.15 -24.66 -0.18
N PHE A 141 12.42 -23.38 -0.46
CA PHE A 141 13.73 -22.88 -0.88
C PHE A 141 14.10 -21.60 -0.11
N GLU A 142 15.31 -21.06 -0.35
CA GLU A 142 15.87 -19.94 0.38
C GLU A 142 15.88 -18.66 -0.44
N LEU A 143 15.91 -17.50 0.24
CA LEU A 143 16.17 -16.19 -0.38
C LEU A 143 17.66 -16.01 -0.72
N PHE A 144 18.54 -16.56 0.11
CA PHE A 144 20.00 -16.38 -0.04
C PHE A 144 20.49 -16.81 -1.43
N GLY A 145 21.30 -15.96 -2.05
CA GLY A 145 21.86 -16.15 -3.40
C GLY A 145 20.88 -15.98 -4.56
N LYS A 146 19.59 -15.73 -4.29
CA LYS A 146 18.58 -15.49 -5.33
C LYS A 146 18.65 -14.08 -5.89
N THR A 147 17.99 -13.86 -7.02
CA THR A 147 17.83 -12.54 -7.63
C THR A 147 16.46 -11.96 -7.22
N PHE A 148 16.49 -10.81 -6.56
CA PHE A 148 15.31 -10.09 -6.11
C PHE A 148 15.08 -8.85 -6.97
N GLY A 149 14.03 -8.84 -7.79
CA GLY A 149 13.62 -7.74 -8.66
C GLY A 149 12.67 -6.79 -7.93
N VAL A 150 13.02 -5.51 -7.88
CA VAL A 150 12.21 -4.45 -7.25
C VAL A 150 11.67 -3.52 -8.34
N VAL A 151 10.36 -3.52 -8.55
CA VAL A 151 9.68 -2.65 -9.52
C VAL A 151 9.18 -1.40 -8.78
N GLY A 152 9.86 -0.29 -9.00
CA GLY A 152 9.64 0.98 -8.29
C GLY A 152 10.54 1.15 -7.07
N THR A 153 11.46 2.14 -7.11
CA THR A 153 12.38 2.45 -6.00
C THR A 153 12.00 3.75 -5.28
N GLY A 154 10.70 3.93 -4.98
CA GLY A 154 10.21 4.92 -4.03
C GLY A 154 10.70 4.62 -2.60
N ALA A 155 10.10 5.23 -1.58
CA ALA A 155 10.52 4.99 -0.18
C ALA A 155 10.44 3.49 0.19
N ILE A 156 9.32 2.84 -0.08
CA ILE A 156 9.09 1.42 0.24
C ILE A 156 10.02 0.53 -0.59
N GLY A 157 10.03 0.67 -1.92
CA GLY A 157 10.88 -0.18 -2.78
C GLY A 157 12.37 -0.02 -2.50
N SER A 158 12.84 1.17 -2.12
CA SER A 158 14.23 1.36 -1.65
C SER A 158 14.50 0.59 -0.36
N ARG A 159 13.55 0.57 0.58
CA ARG A 159 13.68 -0.20 1.83
C ARG A 159 13.69 -1.70 1.55
N VAL A 160 12.81 -2.17 0.66
CA VAL A 160 12.76 -3.58 0.22
C VAL A 160 14.08 -3.98 -0.46
N ALA A 161 14.63 -3.15 -1.33
CA ALA A 161 15.93 -3.42 -1.97
C ALA A 161 17.06 -3.62 -0.95
N LYS A 162 17.13 -2.75 0.08
CA LYS A 162 18.11 -2.87 1.16
C LYS A 162 17.91 -4.14 2.00
N LEU A 163 16.68 -4.50 2.31
CA LEU A 163 16.39 -5.74 3.03
C LEU A 163 16.71 -6.97 2.19
N ALA A 164 16.40 -6.98 0.87
CA ALA A 164 16.77 -8.07 -0.04
C ALA A 164 18.28 -8.29 -0.06
N ALA A 165 19.07 -7.21 -0.14
CA ALA A 165 20.53 -7.29 -0.06
C ALA A 165 21.00 -7.87 1.29
N ALA A 166 20.37 -7.47 2.41
CA ALA A 166 20.68 -8.00 3.74
C ALA A 166 20.34 -9.50 3.89
N PHE A 167 19.34 -10.00 3.16
CA PHE A 167 19.07 -11.44 3.03
C PHE A 167 20.05 -12.18 2.09
N GLY A 168 21.04 -11.48 1.53
CA GLY A 168 22.03 -12.07 0.63
C GLY A 168 21.53 -12.27 -0.80
N CYS A 169 20.47 -11.56 -1.20
CA CYS A 169 20.00 -11.55 -2.58
C CYS A 169 20.84 -10.64 -3.48
N ARG A 170 20.93 -10.98 -4.77
CA ARG A 170 21.31 -10.03 -5.82
C ARG A 170 20.10 -9.18 -6.16
N VAL A 171 20.24 -7.85 -6.10
CA VAL A 171 19.09 -6.95 -6.28
C VAL A 171 19.13 -6.31 -7.66
N LEU A 172 18.04 -6.51 -8.42
CA LEU A 172 17.74 -5.77 -9.64
C LEU A 172 16.62 -4.77 -9.36
N ALA A 173 16.67 -3.60 -10.00
CA ALA A 173 15.65 -2.59 -9.86
C ALA A 173 15.19 -2.05 -11.22
N TYR A 174 13.91 -1.76 -11.32
CA TYR A 174 13.32 -0.97 -12.41
C TYR A 174 12.60 0.23 -11.82
N SER A 175 12.97 1.42 -12.25
CA SER A 175 12.31 2.67 -11.82
C SER A 175 12.58 3.76 -12.86
N ARG A 176 11.64 4.71 -13.01
CA ARG A 176 11.80 5.87 -13.91
C ARG A 176 13.03 6.72 -13.57
N THR A 177 13.35 6.82 -12.28
CA THR A 177 14.50 7.58 -11.79
C THR A 177 15.36 6.66 -10.92
N PRO A 178 16.52 6.23 -11.43
CA PRO A 178 17.50 5.50 -10.61
C PRO A 178 18.00 6.35 -9.45
N LYS A 179 18.27 5.70 -8.32
CA LYS A 179 18.84 6.33 -7.13
C LYS A 179 20.31 5.95 -6.98
N ALA A 180 21.17 6.95 -6.96
CA ALA A 180 22.62 6.75 -6.83
C ALA A 180 23.01 6.02 -5.54
N GLU A 181 22.29 6.28 -4.44
CA GLU A 181 22.49 5.61 -3.16
C GLU A 181 22.26 4.09 -3.23
N LEU A 182 21.23 3.64 -3.95
CA LEU A 182 20.96 2.22 -4.12
C LEU A 182 21.99 1.56 -5.05
N GLN A 183 22.46 2.29 -6.06
CA GLN A 183 23.53 1.78 -6.94
C GLN A 183 24.85 1.62 -6.15
N ALA A 184 25.16 2.54 -5.24
CA ALA A 184 26.30 2.43 -4.34
C ALA A 184 26.16 1.23 -3.38
N ASP A 185 24.93 0.88 -2.98
CA ASP A 185 24.60 -0.30 -2.19
C ASP A 185 24.57 -1.62 -3.02
N GLY A 186 24.97 -1.57 -4.31
CA GLY A 186 25.06 -2.75 -5.20
C GLY A 186 23.78 -3.10 -5.96
N VAL A 187 22.73 -2.28 -5.90
CA VAL A 187 21.50 -2.48 -6.68
C VAL A 187 21.75 -2.13 -8.15
N ARG A 188 21.46 -3.06 -9.04
CA ARG A 188 21.60 -2.86 -10.49
C ARG A 188 20.27 -2.45 -11.12
N TYR A 189 20.18 -1.27 -11.72
CA TYR A 189 19.02 -0.84 -12.50
C TYR A 189 19.06 -1.45 -13.91
N VAL A 190 17.93 -2.00 -14.32
CA VAL A 190 17.76 -2.71 -15.60
C VAL A 190 16.39 -2.37 -16.22
N SER A 191 16.15 -2.81 -17.45
CA SER A 191 14.80 -2.75 -18.05
C SER A 191 13.82 -3.65 -17.31
N LEU A 192 12.50 -3.38 -17.45
CA LEU A 192 11.47 -4.23 -16.84
C LEU A 192 11.58 -5.67 -17.35
N ASP A 193 11.79 -5.85 -18.66
CA ASP A 193 11.91 -7.16 -19.29
C ASP A 193 13.10 -7.95 -18.75
N GLU A 194 14.26 -7.30 -18.60
CA GLU A 194 15.45 -7.93 -18.01
C GLU A 194 15.20 -8.30 -16.55
N LEU A 195 14.54 -7.41 -15.78
CA LEU A 195 14.18 -7.70 -14.39
C LEU A 195 13.27 -8.93 -14.30
N LEU A 196 12.19 -8.99 -15.09
CA LEU A 196 11.23 -10.10 -15.08
C LEU A 196 11.92 -11.43 -15.43
N ALA A 197 12.75 -11.44 -16.48
CA ALA A 197 13.42 -12.64 -16.94
C ALA A 197 14.51 -13.16 -15.99
N ALA A 198 15.20 -12.26 -15.27
CA ALA A 198 16.32 -12.61 -14.43
C ALA A 198 15.96 -12.88 -12.97
N SER A 199 14.79 -12.43 -12.49
CA SER A 199 14.45 -12.46 -11.08
C SER A 199 13.83 -13.78 -10.63
N ASP A 200 14.17 -14.21 -9.41
CA ASP A 200 13.53 -15.30 -8.70
C ASP A 200 12.37 -14.78 -7.83
N PHE A 201 12.43 -13.49 -7.46
CA PHE A 201 11.35 -12.75 -6.82
C PHE A 201 11.11 -11.44 -7.57
N VAL A 202 9.87 -11.10 -7.85
CA VAL A 202 9.47 -9.81 -8.42
C VAL A 202 8.54 -9.12 -7.43
N SER A 203 8.95 -7.96 -6.91
CA SER A 203 8.20 -7.22 -5.89
C SER A 203 7.80 -5.84 -6.42
N LEU A 204 6.51 -5.53 -6.29
CA LEU A 204 5.90 -4.34 -6.88
C LEU A 204 5.74 -3.23 -5.82
N HIS A 205 6.28 -2.04 -6.14
CA HIS A 205 6.24 -0.84 -5.27
C HIS A 205 6.01 0.44 -6.08
N VAL A 206 5.15 0.33 -7.10
CA VAL A 206 4.73 1.46 -7.95
C VAL A 206 3.35 1.97 -7.55
N PRO A 207 3.04 3.28 -7.70
CA PRO A 207 1.68 3.78 -7.55
C PRO A 207 0.80 3.27 -8.68
N LEU A 208 -0.52 3.26 -8.48
CA LEU A 208 -1.48 3.02 -9.55
C LEU A 208 -1.65 4.31 -10.38
N THR A 209 -1.32 4.21 -11.66
CA THR A 209 -1.49 5.25 -12.69
C THR A 209 -1.87 4.57 -13.99
N ASP A 210 -2.25 5.32 -15.02
CA ASP A 210 -2.52 4.76 -16.34
C ASP A 210 -1.33 3.97 -16.90
N ALA A 211 -0.10 4.41 -16.61
CA ALA A 211 1.12 3.74 -17.05
C ALA A 211 1.49 2.48 -16.26
N THR A 212 0.91 2.27 -15.09
CA THR A 212 1.21 1.11 -14.22
C THR A 212 0.03 0.16 -14.06
N ARG A 213 -1.15 0.53 -14.54
CA ARG A 213 -2.31 -0.35 -14.61
C ARG A 213 -2.03 -1.49 -15.57
N GLY A 214 -2.16 -2.73 -15.10
CA GLY A 214 -1.85 -3.93 -15.87
C GLY A 214 -0.37 -4.02 -16.29
N LEU A 215 0.53 -3.39 -15.54
CA LEU A 215 1.97 -3.47 -15.81
C LEU A 215 2.47 -4.92 -15.81
N ILE A 216 1.90 -5.76 -14.95
CA ILE A 216 2.17 -7.20 -14.88
C ILE A 216 0.96 -7.93 -15.46
N ASN A 217 0.85 -7.88 -16.77
CA ASN A 217 -0.15 -8.59 -17.58
C ASN A 217 0.35 -10.00 -17.99
N ALA A 218 -0.41 -10.72 -18.80
CA ALA A 218 -0.06 -12.06 -19.25
C ALA A 218 1.30 -12.12 -19.98
N GLU A 219 1.65 -11.09 -20.78
CA GLU A 219 2.92 -11.04 -21.49
C GLU A 219 4.10 -10.83 -20.53
N ALA A 220 3.93 -9.97 -19.53
CA ALA A 220 4.91 -9.74 -18.47
C ALA A 220 5.13 -11.01 -17.63
N ILE A 221 4.05 -11.69 -17.26
CA ILE A 221 4.09 -12.97 -16.52
C ILE A 221 4.80 -14.05 -17.35
N ALA A 222 4.57 -14.12 -18.66
CA ALA A 222 5.23 -15.08 -19.53
C ALA A 222 6.76 -14.89 -19.64
N LYS A 223 7.27 -13.70 -19.32
CA LYS A 223 8.73 -13.42 -19.26
C LYS A 223 9.38 -13.87 -17.93
N MET A 224 8.59 -14.11 -16.88
CA MET A 224 9.10 -14.53 -15.58
C MET A 224 9.58 -15.98 -15.60
N LYS A 225 10.52 -16.29 -14.70
CA LYS A 225 10.97 -17.69 -14.51
C LYS A 225 9.81 -18.54 -13.98
N PRO A 226 9.70 -19.83 -14.39
CA PRO A 226 8.72 -20.74 -13.78
C PRO A 226 8.90 -20.94 -12.27
N THR A 227 10.10 -20.69 -11.77
CA THR A 227 10.43 -20.74 -10.34
C THR A 227 10.24 -19.41 -9.61
N ALA A 228 9.77 -18.37 -10.31
CA ALA A 228 9.63 -17.04 -9.73
C ALA A 228 8.41 -16.92 -8.82
N VAL A 229 8.53 -16.03 -7.83
CA VAL A 229 7.46 -15.61 -6.92
C VAL A 229 7.14 -14.14 -7.17
N LEU A 230 5.87 -13.82 -7.39
CA LEU A 230 5.37 -12.45 -7.51
C LEU A 230 4.88 -11.94 -6.15
N LEU A 231 5.28 -10.71 -5.78
CA LEU A 231 4.88 -10.05 -4.55
C LEU A 231 4.20 -8.72 -4.88
N ASN A 232 2.95 -8.55 -4.47
CA ASN A 232 2.21 -7.30 -4.67
C ASN A 232 1.67 -6.76 -3.34
N THR A 233 2.35 -5.76 -2.81
CA THR A 233 1.93 -4.93 -1.67
C THR A 233 1.72 -3.47 -2.10
N ALA A 234 1.53 -3.22 -3.40
CA ALA A 234 1.36 -1.90 -3.98
C ALA A 234 -0.12 -1.56 -4.23
N ARG A 235 -0.67 -2.01 -5.37
CA ARG A 235 -2.09 -1.87 -5.75
C ARG A 235 -2.54 -3.07 -6.58
N GLY A 236 -3.76 -3.56 -6.36
CA GLY A 236 -4.34 -4.69 -7.09
C GLY A 236 -4.24 -4.52 -8.61
N PRO A 237 -4.79 -3.44 -9.19
CA PRO A 237 -4.84 -3.26 -10.64
C PRO A 237 -3.47 -3.07 -11.35
N VAL A 238 -2.35 -3.12 -10.64
CA VAL A 238 -1.00 -3.19 -11.26
C VAL A 238 -0.75 -4.56 -11.88
N VAL A 239 -1.43 -5.58 -11.39
CA VAL A 239 -1.36 -6.97 -11.86
C VAL A 239 -2.68 -7.35 -12.54
N ASP A 240 -2.61 -8.09 -13.62
CA ASP A 240 -3.75 -8.82 -14.17
C ASP A 240 -3.98 -10.09 -13.34
N SER A 241 -4.97 -10.04 -12.45
CA SER A 241 -5.23 -11.11 -11.49
C SER A 241 -5.70 -12.41 -12.14
N GLU A 242 -6.43 -12.34 -13.27
CA GLU A 242 -6.84 -13.52 -14.04
C GLU A 242 -5.62 -14.22 -14.65
N ALA A 243 -4.74 -13.44 -15.31
CA ALA A 243 -3.53 -13.98 -15.91
C ALA A 243 -2.57 -14.57 -14.85
N LEU A 244 -2.48 -13.93 -13.68
CA LEU A 244 -1.68 -14.44 -12.57
C LEU A 244 -2.25 -15.76 -12.03
N ALA A 245 -3.55 -15.81 -11.75
CA ALA A 245 -4.21 -17.02 -11.26
C ALA A 245 -4.07 -18.19 -12.25
N GLN A 246 -4.23 -17.93 -13.55
CA GLN A 246 -4.02 -18.91 -14.58
C GLN A 246 -2.57 -19.43 -14.56
N ALA A 247 -1.57 -18.54 -14.53
CA ALA A 247 -0.16 -18.91 -14.52
C ALA A 247 0.21 -19.78 -13.30
N LEU A 248 -0.33 -19.45 -12.13
CA LEU A 248 -0.14 -20.22 -10.89
C LEU A 248 -0.78 -21.61 -10.98
N ASN A 249 -2.02 -21.70 -11.50
CA ASN A 249 -2.75 -22.97 -11.63
C ASN A 249 -2.12 -23.92 -12.64
N GLU A 250 -1.50 -23.35 -13.69
CA GLU A 250 -0.75 -24.09 -14.72
C GLU A 250 0.70 -24.40 -14.33
N GLY A 251 1.17 -23.92 -13.18
CA GLY A 251 2.55 -24.11 -12.72
C GLY A 251 3.60 -23.31 -13.50
N ARG A 252 3.19 -22.23 -14.19
CA ARG A 252 4.08 -21.30 -14.90
C ARG A 252 4.75 -20.27 -13.96
N LEU A 253 4.28 -20.17 -12.72
CA LEU A 253 4.92 -19.46 -11.62
C LEU A 253 4.91 -20.33 -10.37
N ALA A 254 5.96 -20.19 -9.53
CA ALA A 254 6.09 -20.97 -8.30
C ALA A 254 5.11 -20.53 -7.22
N GLY A 255 4.76 -19.26 -7.15
CA GLY A 255 3.82 -18.75 -6.15
C GLY A 255 3.63 -17.23 -6.20
N ALA A 256 2.73 -16.73 -5.37
CA ALA A 256 2.51 -15.29 -5.22
C ALA A 256 2.15 -14.92 -3.77
N GLY A 257 2.66 -13.76 -3.33
CA GLY A 257 2.28 -13.09 -2.07
C GLY A 257 1.54 -11.79 -2.39
N ILE A 258 0.26 -11.71 -2.05
CA ILE A 258 -0.63 -10.64 -2.49
C ILE A 258 -1.32 -10.02 -1.27
N ASP A 259 -1.16 -8.71 -1.10
CA ASP A 259 -1.82 -7.94 -0.03
C ASP A 259 -2.95 -7.05 -0.57
N VAL A 260 -3.02 -6.84 -1.90
CA VAL A 260 -3.90 -5.87 -2.54
C VAL A 260 -4.63 -6.48 -3.74
N PHE A 261 -5.89 -6.09 -3.95
CA PHE A 261 -6.80 -6.68 -4.96
C PHE A 261 -7.58 -5.58 -5.69
N GLU A 262 -8.22 -5.93 -6.81
CA GLU A 262 -9.21 -5.08 -7.45
C GLU A 262 -10.51 -5.10 -6.64
N GLY A 263 -11.14 -3.92 -6.45
CA GLY A 263 -12.44 -3.82 -5.81
C GLY A 263 -12.47 -4.01 -4.29
N GLU A 264 -11.30 -4.01 -3.64
CA GLU A 264 -11.16 -4.11 -2.17
C GLU A 264 -11.57 -2.83 -1.41
N PRO A 265 -11.81 -2.92 -0.07
CA PRO A 265 -12.39 -4.05 0.66
C PRO A 265 -13.93 -4.07 0.56
N PRO A 266 -14.59 -5.20 0.73
CA PRO A 266 -14.06 -6.55 0.86
C PRO A 266 -13.69 -7.15 -0.50
N ILE A 267 -12.80 -8.18 -0.48
CA ILE A 267 -12.49 -8.95 -1.67
C ILE A 267 -13.70 -9.82 -2.03
N ALA A 268 -14.08 -9.87 -3.31
CA ALA A 268 -15.14 -10.75 -3.76
C ALA A 268 -14.73 -12.23 -3.58
N PRO A 269 -15.63 -13.11 -3.06
CA PRO A 269 -15.30 -14.52 -2.86
C PRO A 269 -14.86 -15.23 -4.16
N GLU A 270 -15.35 -14.75 -5.30
CA GLU A 270 -15.06 -15.29 -6.63
C GLU A 270 -13.76 -14.75 -7.24
N HIS A 271 -13.05 -13.88 -6.53
CA HIS A 271 -11.79 -13.29 -7.02
C HIS A 271 -10.79 -14.40 -7.37
N PRO A 272 -10.20 -14.40 -8.58
CA PRO A 272 -9.44 -15.54 -9.11
C PRO A 272 -8.25 -15.94 -8.23
N LEU A 273 -7.59 -14.98 -7.57
CA LEU A 273 -6.48 -15.26 -6.68
C LEU A 273 -6.90 -15.97 -5.39
N CYS A 274 -8.16 -15.87 -4.95
CA CYS A 274 -8.65 -16.60 -3.78
C CYS A 274 -8.67 -18.13 -4.02
N HIS A 275 -8.66 -18.55 -5.27
CA HIS A 275 -8.71 -19.95 -5.68
C HIS A 275 -7.43 -20.43 -6.39
N ALA A 276 -6.44 -19.54 -6.54
CA ALA A 276 -5.18 -19.87 -7.20
C ALA A 276 -4.25 -20.70 -6.28
N LYS A 277 -3.46 -21.58 -6.89
CA LYS A 277 -2.46 -22.39 -6.18
C LYS A 277 -1.30 -21.55 -5.69
N ASN A 278 -0.67 -21.98 -4.61
CA ASN A 278 0.59 -21.42 -4.08
C ASN A 278 0.52 -19.89 -3.82
N THR A 279 -0.62 -19.41 -3.36
CA THR A 279 -0.82 -18.02 -2.94
C THR A 279 -0.78 -17.86 -1.42
N VAL A 280 -0.21 -16.75 -0.96
CA VAL A 280 -0.41 -16.24 0.41
C VAL A 280 -1.07 -14.87 0.28
N LEU A 281 -2.27 -14.74 0.83
CA LEU A 281 -3.13 -13.57 0.65
C LEU A 281 -3.33 -12.87 1.99
N THR A 282 -3.28 -11.53 1.98
CA THR A 282 -3.59 -10.69 3.13
C THR A 282 -4.52 -9.55 2.70
N PRO A 283 -5.49 -9.10 3.56
CA PRO A 283 -6.55 -8.20 3.16
C PRO A 283 -6.13 -6.72 3.31
N HIS A 284 -5.13 -6.28 2.53
CA HIS A 284 -4.59 -4.92 2.52
C HIS A 284 -4.14 -4.46 3.92
N VAL A 285 -3.27 -5.23 4.54
CA VAL A 285 -2.76 -4.99 5.90
C VAL A 285 -1.26 -4.66 5.95
N ALA A 286 -0.58 -4.56 4.81
CA ALA A 286 0.85 -4.28 4.78
C ALA A 286 1.24 -2.99 5.52
N PHE A 287 0.36 -2.00 5.55
CA PHE A 287 0.55 -0.76 6.29
C PHE A 287 0.19 -0.87 7.78
N ALA A 288 -0.55 -1.88 8.20
CA ALA A 288 -1.28 -1.92 9.46
C ALA A 288 -0.42 -2.48 10.60
N SER A 289 0.67 -1.81 10.96
CA SER A 289 1.36 -2.03 12.23
C SER A 289 0.98 -0.94 13.25
N ALA A 290 1.12 -1.22 14.54
CA ALA A 290 0.81 -0.27 15.60
C ALA A 290 1.64 1.02 15.44
N GLU A 291 2.92 0.87 15.12
CA GLU A 291 3.87 1.97 14.90
C GLU A 291 3.49 2.80 13.67
N ALA A 292 3.13 2.15 12.57
CA ALA A 292 2.72 2.84 11.35
C ALA A 292 1.41 3.61 11.57
N LEU A 293 0.43 3.04 12.27
CA LEU A 293 -0.82 3.73 12.59
C LEU A 293 -0.59 4.94 13.49
N ALA A 294 0.30 4.83 14.49
CA ALA A 294 0.67 5.95 15.34
C ALA A 294 1.36 7.06 14.53
N ALA A 295 2.40 6.71 13.77
CA ALA A 295 3.12 7.67 12.91
C ALA A 295 2.18 8.34 11.88
N ARG A 296 1.22 7.59 11.33
CA ARG A 296 0.21 8.12 10.42
C ARG A 296 -0.66 9.20 11.06
N ALA A 297 -1.11 8.97 12.30
CA ALA A 297 -1.89 9.94 13.04
C ALA A 297 -1.06 11.22 13.28
N ASP A 298 0.17 11.08 13.74
CA ASP A 298 1.07 12.22 13.97
C ASP A 298 1.28 13.06 12.69
N ILE A 299 1.52 12.40 11.55
CA ILE A 299 1.76 13.09 10.27
C ILE A 299 0.52 13.87 9.82
N VAL A 300 -0.68 13.31 9.90
CA VAL A 300 -1.88 14.02 9.39
C VAL A 300 -2.28 15.20 10.25
N PHE A 301 -2.03 15.15 11.56
CA PHE A 301 -2.18 16.33 12.42
C PHE A 301 -1.11 17.37 12.13
N ALA A 302 0.16 16.96 12.01
CA ALA A 302 1.26 17.86 11.66
C ALA A 302 1.05 18.52 10.27
N ASN A 303 0.45 17.84 9.29
CA ASN A 303 0.09 18.44 8.01
C ASN A 303 -0.85 19.65 8.18
N ILE A 304 -1.82 19.54 9.09
CA ILE A 304 -2.77 20.64 9.38
C ILE A 304 -2.04 21.79 10.08
N GLU A 305 -1.26 21.50 11.12
CA GLU A 305 -0.50 22.49 11.87
C GLU A 305 0.45 23.28 10.97
N GLN A 306 1.20 22.57 10.09
CA GLN A 306 2.11 23.19 9.14
C GLN A 306 1.37 24.04 8.10
N TRP A 307 0.21 23.59 7.62
CA TRP A 307 -0.61 24.38 6.71
C TRP A 307 -1.14 25.65 7.39
N LEU A 308 -1.63 25.56 8.62
CA LEU A 308 -2.09 26.71 9.40
C LEU A 308 -0.94 27.71 9.67
N ALA A 309 0.28 27.23 9.81
CA ALA A 309 1.49 28.04 9.96
C ALA A 309 2.01 28.63 8.62
N GLY A 310 1.37 28.33 7.47
CA GLY A 310 1.79 28.81 6.16
C GLY A 310 2.93 28.03 5.49
N THR A 311 3.31 26.88 6.05
CA THR A 311 4.39 26.01 5.57
C THR A 311 3.91 24.58 5.27
N PRO A 312 2.96 24.40 4.33
CA PRO A 312 2.36 23.09 4.08
C PRO A 312 3.41 22.05 3.67
N GLN A 313 3.26 20.83 4.19
CA GLN A 313 4.13 19.70 3.92
C GLN A 313 3.35 18.52 3.29
N ASN A 314 4.05 17.56 2.71
CA ASN A 314 3.47 16.35 2.10
C ASN A 314 2.37 16.65 1.07
N VAL A 315 2.51 17.76 0.35
CA VAL A 315 1.53 18.24 -0.63
C VAL A 315 1.55 17.35 -1.88
N ILE A 316 0.38 16.89 -2.30
CA ILE A 316 0.16 16.17 -3.55
C ILE A 316 0.06 17.20 -4.70
N LYS A 317 0.94 17.05 -5.71
CA LYS A 317 1.02 17.90 -6.90
C LYS A 317 0.07 17.48 -8.00
#